data_564da41dcf38b2d767d85c638dee1031
#
_entry.id   564da41dcf38b2d767d85c638dee1031
#
_cell.length_a   1.000
_cell.length_b   1.000
_cell.length_c   1.000
_cell.angle_alpha   90.00
_cell.angle_beta   90.00
_cell.angle_gamma   90.00
#
_symmetry.space_group_name_H-M   'P 1'
#
loop_
_entity.id
_entity.type
_entity.pdbx_description
1 polymer ?
#
loop_
_entity_poly.entity_id
_entity_poly.type
_entity_poly.pdbx_seq_one_letter_code
_entity_poly.pdbx_strand_id
1 'polypeptide(L)'
;IAHKKNMLTTSYVSPEMSKLDEKAKEAGIIIMNEIGVDPGYDHMTAMDIIDRVHEEGGKIDNFHSLCGALCAPEASYNPFRYKFSWSPKGVVMAGNNDAQYLENGKVINLDTTLLFKNPLEINFPGVELMHVYPNRDSLPYIDLYGIKEAKTMYRGTFRYPNWCAALDLLKALKLTSYEEQDLKGRTYAQLTAEINGLDANNLKEDIKTKYTIDENHAGLKAIEWLGVLDPKPIPLEKGSTFDLTSDLMIEKMMMEDDERDMVIMQHIFIITRANGNREKIVSRMIDYGDKHYTSIARTVSLPAAICVKLILDKAITETGVHIPIKKSIYFNVLNELKKHGISMEETTTKL
;
A
#
# COMPACT_ATOMS: atom_id res chain seq x y z
N ILE A 1 -28.94 3.13 6.32
CA ILE A 1 -29.74 2.55 7.43
C ILE A 1 -31.21 2.95 7.26
N ALA A 2 -31.55 4.24 7.10
CA ALA A 2 -32.95 4.71 7.00
C ALA A 2 -33.79 3.98 5.93
N HIS A 3 -33.18 3.60 4.80
CA HIS A 3 -33.85 2.86 3.73
C HIS A 3 -33.74 1.33 3.85
N LYS A 4 -33.16 0.82 4.93
CA LYS A 4 -32.91 -0.64 5.15
C LYS A 4 -32.23 -1.31 3.96
N LYS A 5 -31.19 -0.66 3.40
CA LYS A 5 -30.38 -1.19 2.29
C LYS A 5 -29.00 -1.57 2.79
N ASN A 6 -28.51 -2.73 2.35
CA ASN A 6 -27.12 -3.12 2.52
C ASN A 6 -26.19 -2.14 1.82
N MET A 7 -24.99 -1.96 2.36
CA MET A 7 -23.95 -1.11 1.79
C MET A 7 -22.62 -1.86 1.76
N LEU A 8 -21.88 -1.72 0.68
CA LEU A 8 -20.52 -2.24 0.58
C LEU A 8 -19.58 -1.13 0.09
N THR A 9 -18.37 -1.13 0.59
CA THR A 9 -17.30 -0.22 0.18
C THR A 9 -15.94 -0.88 0.32
N THR A 10 -15.01 -0.53 -0.55
CA THR A 10 -13.60 -0.97 -0.47
C THR A 10 -12.77 -0.09 0.48
N SER A 11 -13.35 0.99 0.99
CA SER A 11 -12.67 1.92 1.90
C SER A 11 -12.51 1.33 3.30
N TYR A 12 -11.46 1.78 4.00
CA TYR A 12 -11.27 1.49 5.43
C TYR A 12 -12.46 1.91 6.27
N VAL A 13 -12.77 1.13 7.30
CA VAL A 13 -13.80 1.48 8.28
C VAL A 13 -13.34 2.69 9.11
N SER A 14 -14.17 3.74 9.16
CA SER A 14 -13.90 4.90 10.02
C SER A 14 -14.50 4.71 11.41
N PRO A 15 -14.02 5.45 12.43
CA PRO A 15 -14.63 5.46 13.75
C PRO A 15 -16.13 5.83 13.72
N GLU A 16 -16.53 6.71 12.81
CA GLU A 16 -17.93 7.12 12.61
C GLU A 16 -18.74 5.98 12.02
N MET A 17 -18.16 5.22 11.06
CA MET A 17 -18.81 4.05 10.49
C MET A 17 -19.00 2.95 11.55
N SER A 18 -17.97 2.69 12.38
CA SER A 18 -18.04 1.70 13.45
C SER A 18 -19.16 1.97 14.45
N LYS A 19 -19.47 3.24 14.75
CA LYS A 19 -20.58 3.65 15.65
C LYS A 19 -21.97 3.32 15.09
N LEU A 20 -22.08 2.96 13.82
CA LEU A 20 -23.35 2.59 13.18
C LEU A 20 -23.69 1.10 13.36
N ASP A 21 -22.82 0.30 13.98
CA ASP A 21 -22.96 -1.16 14.09
C ASP A 21 -24.32 -1.59 14.66
N GLU A 22 -24.65 -1.11 15.84
CA GLU A 22 -25.94 -1.49 16.50
C GLU A 22 -27.14 -1.03 15.67
N LYS A 23 -27.10 0.19 15.10
CA LYS A 23 -28.19 0.68 14.23
C LYS A 23 -28.35 -0.14 12.96
N ALA A 24 -27.24 -0.66 12.40
CA ALA A 24 -27.28 -1.53 11.23
C ALA A 24 -27.85 -2.90 11.58
N LYS A 25 -27.51 -3.47 12.77
CA LYS A 25 -28.10 -4.71 13.30
C LYS A 25 -29.61 -4.58 13.50
N GLU A 26 -30.05 -3.50 14.17
CA GLU A 26 -31.47 -3.21 14.39
C GLU A 26 -32.25 -3.06 13.07
N ALA A 27 -31.63 -2.48 12.04
CA ALA A 27 -32.21 -2.34 10.72
C ALA A 27 -32.20 -3.63 9.90
N GLY A 28 -31.50 -4.69 10.36
CA GLY A 28 -31.34 -5.97 9.68
C GLY A 28 -30.52 -5.85 8.39
N ILE A 29 -29.52 -4.96 8.35
CA ILE A 29 -28.66 -4.74 7.19
C ILE A 29 -27.20 -4.98 7.51
N ILE A 30 -26.41 -5.28 6.47
CA ILE A 30 -24.95 -5.29 6.55
C ILE A 30 -24.37 -4.00 5.96
N ILE A 31 -23.37 -3.45 6.64
CA ILE A 31 -22.46 -2.43 6.14
C ILE A 31 -21.08 -3.07 6.06
N MET A 32 -20.71 -3.54 4.87
CA MET A 32 -19.41 -4.18 4.61
C MET A 32 -18.41 -3.15 4.17
N ASN A 33 -17.33 -3.00 4.93
CA ASN A 33 -16.18 -2.16 4.59
C ASN A 33 -15.01 -3.05 4.20
N GLU A 34 -13.97 -2.44 3.62
CA GLU A 34 -12.69 -3.10 3.36
C GLU A 34 -12.83 -4.35 2.49
N ILE A 35 -13.74 -4.35 1.51
CA ILE A 35 -13.97 -5.49 0.62
C ILE A 35 -13.34 -5.25 -0.76
N GLY A 36 -12.06 -4.82 -0.77
CA GLY A 36 -11.23 -4.61 -1.94
C GLY A 36 -10.06 -5.58 -2.02
N VAL A 37 -8.88 -5.10 -2.43
CA VAL A 37 -7.63 -5.88 -2.46
C VAL A 37 -6.77 -5.63 -1.23
N ASP A 38 -6.49 -4.39 -0.89
CA ASP A 38 -5.83 -3.89 0.33
C ASP A 38 -6.40 -2.47 0.62
N PRO A 39 -7.40 -2.43 1.51
CA PRO A 39 -7.89 -3.51 2.38
C PRO A 39 -8.93 -4.43 1.72
N GLY A 40 -8.89 -5.71 2.08
CA GLY A 40 -9.92 -6.70 1.73
C GLY A 40 -9.38 -8.10 1.48
N TYR A 41 -8.84 -8.34 0.29
CA TYR A 41 -8.26 -9.65 -0.06
C TYR A 41 -7.08 -10.00 0.86
N ASP A 42 -6.29 -9.01 1.27
CA ASP A 42 -5.24 -9.14 2.28
C ASP A 42 -5.77 -9.69 3.61
N HIS A 43 -6.91 -9.17 4.10
CA HIS A 43 -7.58 -9.68 5.30
C HIS A 43 -8.03 -11.11 5.14
N MET A 44 -8.73 -11.40 4.04
CA MET A 44 -9.34 -12.70 3.79
C MET A 44 -8.29 -13.80 3.71
N THR A 45 -7.21 -13.54 2.97
CA THR A 45 -6.12 -14.52 2.79
C THR A 45 -5.26 -14.67 4.03
N ALA A 46 -5.09 -13.62 4.83
CA ALA A 46 -4.43 -13.70 6.12
C ALA A 46 -5.25 -14.56 7.10
N MET A 47 -6.57 -14.29 7.22
CA MET A 47 -7.46 -15.02 8.13
C MET A 47 -7.59 -16.50 7.76
N ASP A 48 -7.58 -16.85 6.47
CA ASP A 48 -7.61 -18.25 6.04
C ASP A 48 -6.40 -19.04 6.59
N ILE A 49 -5.20 -18.43 6.62
CA ILE A 49 -3.99 -19.05 7.16
C ILE A 49 -4.04 -19.04 8.72
N ILE A 50 -4.41 -17.92 9.32
CA ILE A 50 -4.43 -17.76 10.78
C ILE A 50 -5.42 -18.74 11.41
N ASP A 51 -6.64 -18.80 10.91
CA ASP A 51 -7.68 -19.71 11.43
C ASP A 51 -7.24 -21.18 11.29
N ARG A 52 -6.67 -21.56 10.14
CA ARG A 52 -6.15 -22.91 9.92
C ARG A 52 -5.03 -23.27 10.90
N VAL A 53 -4.08 -22.35 11.14
CA VAL A 53 -2.99 -22.58 12.11
C VAL A 53 -3.54 -22.72 13.53
N HIS A 54 -4.48 -21.88 13.94
CA HIS A 54 -5.11 -21.94 15.27
C HIS A 54 -5.99 -23.17 15.42
N GLU A 55 -6.76 -23.57 14.40
CA GLU A 55 -7.59 -24.79 14.41
C GLU A 55 -6.73 -26.05 14.59
N GLU A 56 -5.50 -26.04 14.09
CA GLU A 56 -4.49 -27.10 14.27
C GLU A 56 -3.74 -27.00 15.62
N GLY A 57 -4.09 -26.06 16.49
CA GLY A 57 -3.47 -25.83 17.80
C GLY A 57 -2.10 -25.13 17.72
N GLY A 58 -1.76 -24.55 16.58
CA GLY A 58 -0.55 -23.77 16.39
C GLY A 58 -0.67 -22.32 16.87
N LYS A 59 0.39 -21.57 16.70
CA LYS A 59 0.50 -20.14 17.07
C LYS A 59 1.17 -19.36 15.96
N ILE A 60 0.79 -18.09 15.81
CA ILE A 60 1.44 -17.14 14.90
C ILE A 60 2.54 -16.43 15.69
N ASP A 61 3.80 -16.68 15.36
CA ASP A 61 4.93 -16.00 16.00
C ASP A 61 5.20 -14.65 15.32
N ASN A 62 5.26 -14.61 13.97
CA ASN A 62 5.47 -13.40 13.18
C ASN A 62 4.54 -13.38 11.97
N PHE A 63 4.06 -12.18 11.64
CA PHE A 63 3.25 -11.95 10.45
C PHE A 63 3.67 -10.67 9.71
N HIS A 64 3.94 -10.82 8.40
CA HIS A 64 4.11 -9.70 7.48
C HIS A 64 3.05 -9.81 6.38
N SER A 65 2.30 -8.72 6.18
CA SER A 65 1.33 -8.58 5.08
C SER A 65 1.81 -7.48 4.15
N LEU A 66 2.14 -7.83 2.93
CA LEU A 66 2.80 -6.97 1.96
C LEU A 66 1.99 -6.92 0.68
N CYS A 67 1.66 -5.71 0.20
CA CYS A 67 0.89 -5.52 -1.02
C CYS A 67 1.46 -4.38 -1.87
N GLY A 68 1.32 -4.45 -3.19
CA GLY A 68 1.70 -3.39 -4.10
C GLY A 68 0.86 -3.39 -5.37
N ALA A 69 0.33 -2.20 -5.72
CA ALA A 69 -0.24 -1.92 -7.03
C ALA A 69 0.79 -1.10 -7.81
N LEU A 70 1.27 -1.64 -8.92
CA LEU A 70 2.46 -1.21 -9.64
C LEU A 70 2.20 -1.25 -11.15
N CYS A 71 2.98 -0.51 -11.93
CA CYS A 71 3.13 -0.85 -13.34
C CYS A 71 3.87 -2.18 -13.50
N ALA A 72 3.56 -2.95 -14.53
CA ALA A 72 4.29 -4.19 -14.83
C ALA A 72 5.78 -3.89 -15.13
N PRO A 73 6.70 -4.87 -15.00
CA PRO A 73 8.13 -4.64 -15.18
C PRO A 73 8.48 -3.96 -16.51
N GLU A 74 7.82 -4.34 -17.60
CA GLU A 74 8.03 -3.77 -18.93
C GLU A 74 7.57 -2.30 -19.05
N ALA A 75 6.67 -1.83 -18.18
CA ALA A 75 6.19 -0.45 -18.13
C ALA A 75 6.96 0.42 -17.11
N SER A 76 7.91 -0.17 -16.35
CA SER A 76 8.63 0.50 -15.26
C SER A 76 9.92 1.21 -15.70
N TYR A 77 9.94 1.84 -16.86
CA TYR A 77 11.16 2.37 -17.50
C TYR A 77 11.54 3.80 -17.11
N ASN A 78 10.69 4.55 -16.38
CA ASN A 78 11.07 5.88 -15.87
C ASN A 78 12.01 5.78 -14.64
N PRO A 79 12.72 6.86 -14.25
CA PRO A 79 13.67 6.82 -13.14
C PRO A 79 13.08 6.47 -11.77
N PHE A 80 11.78 6.70 -11.54
CA PHE A 80 11.06 6.23 -10.35
C PHE A 80 10.75 4.74 -10.41
N ARG A 81 10.80 4.14 -11.61
CA ARG A 81 10.29 2.80 -11.88
C ARG A 81 8.84 2.62 -11.42
N TYR A 82 8.04 3.65 -11.57
CA TYR A 82 6.63 3.66 -11.16
C TYR A 82 5.77 4.46 -12.13
N LYS A 83 4.57 3.97 -12.39
CA LYS A 83 3.48 4.67 -13.07
C LYS A 83 2.19 4.49 -12.30
N PHE A 84 1.31 5.49 -12.39
CA PHE A 84 0.03 5.48 -11.68
C PHE A 84 -0.99 4.65 -12.43
N SER A 85 -1.45 3.57 -11.81
CA SER A 85 -2.58 2.74 -12.25
C SER A 85 -3.86 2.99 -11.44
N TRP A 86 -3.76 3.84 -10.39
CA TRP A 86 -4.86 4.23 -9.51
C TRP A 86 -4.65 5.66 -9.01
N SER A 87 -5.36 6.13 -7.98
CA SER A 87 -5.34 7.52 -7.48
C SER A 87 -3.93 8.10 -7.30
N PRO A 88 -3.43 8.98 -8.20
CA PRO A 88 -2.07 9.51 -8.12
C PRO A 88 -1.80 10.26 -6.82
N LYS A 89 -2.70 11.19 -6.43
CA LYS A 89 -2.57 11.92 -5.15
C LYS A 89 -2.58 10.98 -3.95
N GLY A 90 -3.38 9.91 -3.99
CA GLY A 90 -3.41 8.89 -2.94
C GLY A 90 -2.07 8.18 -2.76
N VAL A 91 -1.35 7.89 -3.84
CA VAL A 91 -0.01 7.28 -3.80
C VAL A 91 1.02 8.21 -3.15
N VAL A 92 1.03 9.49 -3.55
CA VAL A 92 1.98 10.47 -2.97
C VAL A 92 1.65 10.75 -1.50
N MET A 93 0.35 10.90 -1.16
CA MET A 93 -0.10 11.09 0.23
C MET A 93 0.28 9.93 1.13
N ALA A 94 0.25 8.68 0.65
CA ALA A 94 0.63 7.52 1.44
C ALA A 94 2.07 7.62 1.96
N GLY A 95 2.96 8.29 1.22
CA GLY A 95 4.33 8.57 1.62
C GLY A 95 4.49 9.62 2.72
N ASN A 96 3.43 10.33 3.10
CA ASN A 96 3.45 11.38 4.14
C ASN A 96 2.84 10.93 5.47
N ASN A 97 2.56 9.64 5.64
CA ASN A 97 2.09 9.12 6.93
C ASN A 97 3.26 8.56 7.73
N ASP A 98 3.19 8.70 9.05
CA ASP A 98 4.01 7.94 9.97
C ASP A 98 3.62 6.46 9.89
N ALA A 99 4.51 5.58 10.34
CA ALA A 99 4.23 4.16 10.44
C ALA A 99 4.51 3.64 11.86
N GLN A 100 3.73 2.62 12.24
CA GLN A 100 3.89 1.93 13.50
C GLN A 100 3.72 0.42 13.29
N TYR A 101 4.61 -0.38 13.86
CA TYR A 101 4.53 -1.83 13.75
C TYR A 101 5.18 -2.52 14.95
N LEU A 102 4.89 -3.82 15.12
CA LEU A 102 5.52 -4.66 16.13
C LEU A 102 6.67 -5.44 15.49
N GLU A 103 7.86 -5.39 16.08
CA GLU A 103 9.02 -6.17 15.65
C GLU A 103 9.71 -6.81 16.84
N ASN A 104 9.82 -8.14 16.84
CA ASN A 104 10.46 -8.91 17.93
C ASN A 104 9.95 -8.52 19.33
N GLY A 105 8.64 -8.28 19.47
CA GLY A 105 7.99 -7.90 20.72
C GLY A 105 8.16 -6.43 21.11
N LYS A 106 8.73 -5.60 20.25
CA LYS A 106 8.90 -4.17 20.49
C LYS A 106 8.09 -3.36 19.48
N VAL A 107 7.41 -2.33 19.96
CA VAL A 107 6.73 -1.36 19.09
C VAL A 107 7.78 -0.44 18.47
N ILE A 108 7.79 -0.38 17.15
CA ILE A 108 8.60 0.54 16.37
C ILE A 108 7.69 1.66 15.87
N ASN A 109 8.06 2.90 16.20
CA ASN A 109 7.43 4.10 15.67
C ASN A 109 8.38 4.72 14.66
N LEU A 110 7.90 4.90 13.44
CA LEU A 110 8.70 5.43 12.34
C LEU A 110 8.08 6.74 11.86
N ASP A 111 8.82 7.83 12.09
CA ASP A 111 8.47 9.13 11.55
C ASP A 111 8.49 9.12 10.02
N THR A 112 7.58 9.83 9.40
CA THR A 112 7.44 9.91 7.95
C THR A 112 8.72 10.30 7.22
N THR A 113 9.63 11.07 7.86
CA THR A 113 10.92 11.45 7.27
C THR A 113 11.91 10.28 7.15
N LEU A 114 11.64 9.17 7.85
CA LEU A 114 12.46 7.96 7.83
C LEU A 114 11.83 6.82 7.03
N LEU A 115 10.60 7.03 6.53
CA LEU A 115 9.75 5.98 5.96
C LEU A 115 10.43 5.19 4.82
N PHE A 116 11.23 5.87 4.00
CA PHE A 116 11.85 5.29 2.80
C PHE A 116 13.34 4.97 2.95
N LYS A 117 13.96 5.27 4.12
CA LYS A 117 15.43 5.15 4.28
C LYS A 117 15.95 3.72 4.32
N ASN A 118 15.19 2.82 4.95
CA ASN A 118 15.62 1.44 5.16
C ASN A 118 14.49 0.47 4.80
N PRO A 119 14.09 0.38 3.52
CA PRO A 119 13.07 -0.55 3.10
C PRO A 119 13.54 -1.99 3.26
N LEU A 120 12.61 -2.91 3.52
CA LEU A 120 12.91 -4.35 3.43
C LEU A 120 13.15 -4.71 1.97
N GLU A 121 14.12 -5.58 1.71
CA GLU A 121 14.41 -6.11 0.39
C GLU A 121 13.82 -7.51 0.24
N ILE A 122 12.97 -7.72 -0.76
CA ILE A 122 12.31 -8.99 -1.02
C ILE A 122 12.43 -9.34 -2.50
N ASN A 123 13.09 -10.46 -2.80
CA ASN A 123 13.00 -11.06 -4.11
C ASN A 123 11.59 -11.64 -4.31
N PHE A 124 10.80 -11.04 -5.20
CA PHE A 124 9.47 -11.51 -5.51
C PHE A 124 9.54 -12.42 -6.76
N PRO A 125 9.25 -13.73 -6.63
CA PRO A 125 9.30 -14.67 -7.76
C PRO A 125 8.39 -14.22 -8.91
N GLY A 126 8.92 -14.22 -10.13
CA GLY A 126 8.20 -13.79 -11.32
C GLY A 126 8.20 -12.27 -11.56
N VAL A 127 8.83 -11.49 -10.65
CA VAL A 127 9.06 -10.06 -10.83
C VAL A 127 10.56 -9.77 -10.73
N GLU A 128 11.03 -9.29 -9.60
CA GLU A 128 12.43 -8.96 -9.32
C GLU A 128 12.64 -8.64 -7.84
N LEU A 129 13.80 -8.09 -7.48
CA LEU A 129 14.02 -7.49 -6.18
C LEU A 129 13.07 -6.29 -5.99
N MET A 130 12.30 -6.33 -4.91
CA MET A 130 11.36 -5.29 -4.52
C MET A 130 11.77 -4.68 -3.18
N HIS A 131 11.53 -3.38 -3.03
CA HIS A 131 11.58 -2.71 -1.75
C HIS A 131 10.19 -2.69 -1.09
N VAL A 132 10.17 -2.80 0.23
CA VAL A 132 8.95 -2.72 1.03
C VAL A 132 9.14 -1.69 2.15
N TYR A 133 8.31 -0.68 2.19
CA TYR A 133 8.27 0.25 3.30
C TYR A 133 7.00 0.04 4.15
N PRO A 134 7.04 0.34 5.48
CA PRO A 134 5.90 0.09 6.36
C PRO A 134 4.70 0.97 5.99
N ASN A 135 3.51 0.38 6.09
CA ASN A 135 2.26 1.03 5.73
C ASN A 135 1.44 1.39 6.96
N ARG A 136 1.50 2.67 7.38
CA ARG A 136 0.70 3.23 8.48
C ARG A 136 0.85 2.44 9.79
N ASP A 137 -0.23 2.36 10.58
CA ASP A 137 -0.27 1.63 11.85
C ASP A 137 -0.68 0.18 11.63
N SER A 138 0.24 -0.75 11.96
CA SER A 138 0.01 -2.20 11.89
C SER A 138 -0.49 -2.80 13.21
N LEU A 139 -0.42 -2.08 14.34
CA LEU A 139 -0.71 -2.64 15.67
C LEU A 139 -2.17 -3.05 15.85
N PRO A 140 -3.19 -2.31 15.37
CA PRO A 140 -4.59 -2.70 15.52
C PRO A 140 -4.91 -4.07 14.93
N TYR A 141 -4.12 -4.52 13.95
CA TYR A 141 -4.34 -5.82 13.30
C TYR A 141 -3.99 -7.01 14.19
N ILE A 142 -3.24 -6.81 15.28
CA ILE A 142 -2.94 -7.84 16.28
C ILE A 142 -4.26 -8.31 16.94
N ASP A 143 -5.07 -7.36 17.40
CA ASP A 143 -6.37 -7.65 18.00
C ASP A 143 -7.39 -8.07 16.95
N LEU A 144 -7.37 -7.41 15.77
CA LEU A 144 -8.29 -7.65 14.68
C LEU A 144 -8.21 -9.08 14.14
N TYR A 145 -7.01 -9.63 14.02
CA TYR A 145 -6.76 -10.98 13.54
C TYR A 145 -6.68 -12.02 14.66
N GLY A 146 -6.76 -11.60 15.94
CA GLY A 146 -6.69 -12.51 17.09
C GLY A 146 -5.33 -13.17 17.29
N ILE A 147 -4.23 -12.50 16.91
CA ILE A 147 -2.83 -13.00 16.98
C ILE A 147 -2.03 -12.33 18.10
N LYS A 148 -2.61 -12.24 19.30
CA LYS A 148 -1.96 -11.58 20.47
C LYS A 148 -0.62 -12.21 20.88
N GLU A 149 -0.39 -13.45 20.52
CA GLU A 149 0.87 -14.18 20.71
C GLU A 149 2.00 -13.73 19.79
N ALA A 150 1.68 -13.02 18.70
CA ALA A 150 2.66 -12.60 17.71
C ALA A 150 3.73 -11.67 18.29
N LYS A 151 4.98 -11.87 17.91
CA LYS A 151 6.12 -11.02 18.24
C LYS A 151 6.42 -10.00 17.15
N THR A 152 5.93 -10.24 15.94
CA THR A 152 6.06 -9.31 14.81
C THR A 152 4.72 -9.21 14.09
N MET A 153 4.27 -7.98 13.87
CA MET A 153 3.13 -7.64 13.03
C MET A 153 3.51 -6.44 12.18
N TYR A 154 3.62 -6.66 10.87
CA TYR A 154 4.11 -5.67 9.92
C TYR A 154 3.24 -5.65 8.68
N ARG A 155 2.70 -4.50 8.32
CA ARG A 155 2.09 -4.26 7.02
C ARG A 155 2.99 -3.36 6.20
N GLY A 156 3.19 -3.71 4.93
CA GLY A 156 4.12 -2.99 4.08
C GLY A 156 3.64 -2.86 2.65
N THR A 157 4.23 -1.87 1.97
CA THR A 157 3.90 -1.57 0.58
C THR A 157 5.08 -1.89 -0.32
N PHE A 158 4.86 -2.77 -1.31
CA PHE A 158 5.84 -3.07 -2.35
C PHE A 158 6.05 -1.89 -3.30
N ARG A 159 7.30 -1.63 -3.63
CA ARG A 159 7.72 -0.72 -4.72
C ARG A 159 8.99 -1.26 -5.37
N TYR A 160 9.26 -0.81 -6.58
CA TYR A 160 10.58 -0.95 -7.16
C TYR A 160 11.62 -0.14 -6.39
N PRO A 161 12.90 -0.57 -6.33
CA PRO A 161 13.91 0.05 -5.46
C PRO A 161 14.08 1.57 -5.64
N ASN A 162 14.01 2.07 -6.88
CA ASN A 162 14.20 3.49 -7.18
C ASN A 162 13.15 4.40 -6.54
N TRP A 163 11.92 3.90 -6.32
CA TRP A 163 10.84 4.66 -5.67
C TRP A 163 11.24 5.14 -4.29
N CYS A 164 11.74 4.23 -3.44
CA CYS A 164 12.12 4.60 -2.08
C CYS A 164 13.25 5.64 -2.07
N ALA A 165 14.26 5.48 -2.91
CA ALA A 165 15.34 6.45 -3.03
C ALA A 165 14.87 7.83 -3.52
N ALA A 166 13.91 7.86 -4.46
CA ALA A 166 13.34 9.10 -4.97
C ALA A 166 12.50 9.83 -3.92
N LEU A 167 11.62 9.10 -3.22
CA LEU A 167 10.76 9.68 -2.20
C LEU A 167 11.55 10.12 -0.96
N ASP A 168 12.60 9.38 -0.57
CA ASP A 168 13.50 9.82 0.51
C ASP A 168 14.14 11.16 0.19
N LEU A 169 14.67 11.33 -1.03
CA LEU A 169 15.28 12.59 -1.45
C LEU A 169 14.25 13.72 -1.62
N LEU A 170 13.07 13.47 -2.20
CA LEU A 170 12.00 14.46 -2.28
C LEU A 170 11.58 14.96 -0.89
N LYS A 171 11.48 14.07 0.11
CA LYS A 171 11.18 14.43 1.49
C LYS A 171 12.31 15.23 2.12
N ALA A 172 13.55 14.79 1.97
CA ALA A 172 14.72 15.50 2.49
C ALA A 172 14.82 16.93 1.93
N LEU A 173 14.41 17.12 0.67
CA LEU A 173 14.31 18.42 0.00
C LEU A 173 13.01 19.17 0.31
N LYS A 174 12.15 18.68 1.23
CA LYS A 174 10.85 19.28 1.60
C LYS A 174 9.88 19.45 0.41
N LEU A 175 10.05 18.67 -0.64
CA LEU A 175 9.24 18.74 -1.85
C LEU A 175 7.90 17.98 -1.76
N THR A 176 7.59 17.42 -0.58
CA THR A 176 6.31 16.79 -0.24
C THR A 176 5.61 17.46 0.94
N SER A 177 5.98 18.70 1.28
CA SER A 177 5.38 19.47 2.36
C SER A 177 4.01 20.04 1.97
N TYR A 178 3.06 20.03 2.89
CA TYR A 178 1.74 20.66 2.74
C TYR A 178 1.75 22.15 3.08
N GLU A 179 2.89 22.72 3.50
CA GLU A 179 3.03 24.12 3.82
C GLU A 179 2.83 24.99 2.57
N GLU A 180 1.92 25.95 2.65
CA GLU A 180 1.64 26.88 1.54
C GLU A 180 2.85 27.81 1.32
N GLN A 181 3.26 27.96 0.05
CA GLN A 181 4.37 28.79 -0.41
C GLN A 181 3.86 29.88 -1.35
N ASP A 182 4.52 31.03 -1.35
CA ASP A 182 4.40 32.02 -2.42
C ASP A 182 5.23 31.51 -3.63
N LEU A 183 4.56 31.29 -4.73
CA LEU A 183 5.15 30.70 -5.95
C LEU A 183 5.31 31.71 -7.09
N LYS A 184 4.79 32.94 -6.89
CA LYS A 184 4.71 33.96 -7.93
C LYS A 184 6.07 34.31 -8.52
N GLY A 185 6.20 34.10 -9.83
CA GLY A 185 7.41 34.47 -10.59
C GLY A 185 8.62 33.58 -10.28
N ARG A 186 8.46 32.48 -9.56
CA ARG A 186 9.53 31.51 -9.24
C ARG A 186 9.61 30.41 -10.29
N THR A 187 10.81 29.82 -10.41
CA THR A 187 11.00 28.56 -11.10
C THR A 187 11.09 27.40 -10.11
N TYR A 188 10.93 26.17 -10.59
CA TYR A 188 11.09 24.99 -9.75
C TYR A 188 12.47 24.93 -9.08
N ALA A 189 13.55 25.21 -9.84
CA ALA A 189 14.90 25.28 -9.29
C ALA A 189 15.06 26.33 -8.20
N GLN A 190 14.50 27.55 -8.41
CA GLN A 190 14.59 28.63 -7.42
C GLN A 190 13.84 28.28 -6.13
N LEU A 191 12.63 27.72 -6.24
CA LEU A 191 11.87 27.27 -5.08
C LEU A 191 12.63 26.19 -4.31
N THR A 192 13.10 25.14 -5.02
CA THR A 192 13.84 24.04 -4.40
C THR A 192 15.12 24.53 -3.70
N ALA A 193 15.83 25.45 -4.32
CA ALA A 193 17.04 26.05 -3.73
C ALA A 193 16.70 26.83 -2.45
N GLU A 194 15.73 27.72 -2.52
CA GLU A 194 15.33 28.62 -1.43
C GLU A 194 14.89 27.87 -0.17
N ILE A 195 13.95 26.91 -0.29
CA ILE A 195 13.45 26.14 0.86
C ILE A 195 14.50 25.25 1.49
N ASN A 196 15.63 25.00 0.78
CA ASN A 196 16.73 24.17 1.25
C ASN A 196 18.00 24.96 1.62
N GLY A 197 18.03 26.28 1.38
CA GLY A 197 19.21 27.11 1.59
C GLY A 197 20.38 26.74 0.68
N LEU A 198 20.11 26.51 -0.63
CA LEU A 198 21.05 26.10 -1.66
C LEU A 198 21.13 27.17 -2.76
N ASP A 199 22.14 27.08 -3.65
CA ASP A 199 22.26 27.97 -4.80
C ASP A 199 21.51 27.41 -6.02
N ALA A 200 20.53 28.14 -6.52
CA ALA A 200 19.75 27.75 -7.70
C ALA A 200 20.61 27.54 -8.97
N ASN A 201 21.77 28.22 -9.08
CA ASN A 201 22.68 28.08 -10.21
C ASN A 201 23.60 26.85 -10.08
N ASN A 202 23.72 26.26 -8.88
CA ASN A 202 24.58 25.11 -8.61
C ASN A 202 23.79 23.98 -7.89
N LEU A 203 22.46 23.99 -8.02
CA LEU A 203 21.52 23.23 -7.20
C LEU A 203 21.83 21.73 -7.15
N LYS A 204 22.14 21.11 -8.29
CA LYS A 204 22.44 19.68 -8.39
C LYS A 204 23.69 19.30 -7.58
N GLU A 205 24.77 20.06 -7.73
CA GLU A 205 26.03 19.82 -7.01
C GLU A 205 25.90 20.08 -5.51
N ASP A 206 25.13 21.11 -5.14
CA ASP A 206 24.83 21.42 -3.74
C ASP A 206 24.01 20.29 -3.08
N ILE A 207 23.02 19.71 -3.80
CA ILE A 207 22.25 18.55 -3.33
C ILE A 207 23.18 17.35 -3.14
N LYS A 208 24.05 17.04 -4.12
CA LYS A 208 25.02 15.94 -4.02
C LYS A 208 25.90 16.09 -2.78
N THR A 209 26.41 17.27 -2.56
CA THR A 209 27.28 17.57 -1.40
C THR A 209 26.51 17.46 -0.09
N LYS A 210 25.34 18.10 0.01
CA LYS A 210 24.53 18.16 1.23
C LYS A 210 24.07 16.78 1.68
N TYR A 211 23.67 15.90 0.77
CA TYR A 211 23.14 14.58 1.07
C TYR A 211 24.15 13.44 0.88
N THR A 212 25.40 13.77 0.50
CA THR A 212 26.48 12.79 0.30
C THR A 212 26.09 11.70 -0.70
N ILE A 213 25.54 12.12 -1.85
CA ILE A 213 25.12 11.23 -2.95
C ILE A 213 25.88 11.55 -4.23
N ASP A 214 26.02 10.58 -5.10
CA ASP A 214 26.70 10.74 -6.39
C ASP A 214 25.75 10.84 -7.59
N GLU A 215 26.29 11.00 -8.80
CA GLU A 215 25.54 11.08 -10.06
C GLU A 215 24.70 9.84 -10.35
N ASN A 216 25.05 8.69 -9.77
CA ASN A 216 24.36 7.43 -10.01
C ASN A 216 23.20 7.20 -9.04
N HIS A 217 23.08 8.04 -8.02
CA HIS A 217 22.01 7.92 -7.04
C HIS A 217 20.63 7.93 -7.69
N ALA A 218 19.82 6.88 -7.49
CA ALA A 218 18.51 6.71 -8.13
C ALA A 218 17.55 7.87 -7.83
N GLY A 219 17.56 8.37 -6.60
CA GLY A 219 16.76 9.52 -6.19
C GLY A 219 17.16 10.81 -6.93
N LEU A 220 18.47 11.06 -7.14
CA LEU A 220 18.92 12.23 -7.88
C LEU A 220 18.45 12.19 -9.34
N LYS A 221 18.61 11.05 -10.02
CA LYS A 221 18.11 10.85 -11.38
C LYS A 221 16.60 11.03 -11.48
N ALA A 222 15.87 10.57 -10.46
CA ALA A 222 14.42 10.67 -10.42
C ALA A 222 13.94 12.12 -10.26
N ILE A 223 14.51 12.90 -9.33
CA ILE A 223 14.10 14.30 -9.11
C ILE A 223 14.54 15.23 -10.27
N GLU A 224 15.69 14.94 -10.89
CA GLU A 224 16.14 15.64 -12.10
C GLU A 224 15.17 15.37 -13.25
N TRP A 225 14.84 14.11 -13.52
CA TRP A 225 13.86 13.74 -14.54
C TRP A 225 12.48 14.32 -14.27
N LEU A 226 12.06 14.40 -13.00
CA LEU A 226 10.78 14.98 -12.60
C LEU A 226 10.70 16.47 -12.97
N GLY A 227 11.82 17.19 -12.91
CA GLY A 227 11.91 18.60 -13.28
C GLY A 227 11.85 19.56 -12.10
N VAL A 228 11.98 19.07 -10.87
CA VAL A 228 12.01 19.95 -9.67
C VAL A 228 13.31 20.75 -9.56
N LEU A 229 14.30 20.43 -10.40
CA LEU A 229 15.56 21.17 -10.54
C LEU A 229 15.60 22.09 -11.79
N ASP A 230 14.50 22.17 -12.55
CA ASP A 230 14.45 22.91 -13.80
C ASP A 230 14.27 24.41 -13.59
N PRO A 231 14.84 25.25 -14.46
CA PRO A 231 14.57 26.69 -14.50
C PRO A 231 13.20 27.03 -15.13
N LYS A 232 12.29 26.03 -15.22
CA LYS A 232 10.91 26.19 -15.73
C LYS A 232 10.09 27.01 -14.75
N PRO A 233 9.36 28.06 -15.20
CA PRO A 233 8.46 28.82 -14.35
C PRO A 233 7.34 27.95 -13.75
N ILE A 234 7.02 28.20 -12.48
CA ILE A 234 5.86 27.58 -11.81
C ILE A 234 4.60 28.32 -12.27
N PRO A 235 3.56 27.60 -12.75
CA PRO A 235 2.36 28.23 -13.33
C PRO A 235 1.36 28.76 -12.28
N LEU A 236 1.67 28.62 -11.00
CA LEU A 236 0.80 28.99 -9.87
C LEU A 236 1.37 30.18 -9.11
N GLU A 237 0.48 31.00 -8.51
CA GLU A 237 0.90 32.09 -7.61
C GLU A 237 1.07 31.62 -6.16
N LYS A 238 0.33 30.59 -5.75
CA LYS A 238 0.37 29.99 -4.40
C LYS A 238 0.10 28.50 -4.46
N GLY A 239 0.64 27.74 -3.54
CA GLY A 239 0.41 26.30 -3.38
C GLY A 239 1.46 25.66 -2.49
N SER A 240 1.31 24.36 -2.24
CA SER A 240 2.29 23.57 -1.50
C SER A 240 3.29 22.88 -2.42
N THR A 241 4.47 22.55 -1.91
CA THR A 241 5.43 21.73 -2.66
C THR A 241 4.89 20.32 -2.90
N PHE A 242 4.00 19.81 -2.02
CA PHE A 242 3.27 18.57 -2.24
C PHE A 242 2.41 18.63 -3.52
N ASP A 243 1.64 19.70 -3.71
CA ASP A 243 0.79 19.85 -4.91
C ASP A 243 1.64 19.95 -6.17
N LEU A 244 2.69 20.80 -6.15
CA LEU A 244 3.60 20.95 -7.29
C LEU A 244 4.29 19.63 -7.68
N THR A 245 4.81 18.90 -6.70
CA THR A 245 5.44 17.60 -6.95
C THR A 245 4.42 16.59 -7.46
N SER A 246 3.23 16.56 -6.88
CA SER A 246 2.14 15.67 -7.32
C SER A 246 1.72 15.97 -8.76
N ASP A 247 1.60 17.25 -9.14
CA ASP A 247 1.21 17.65 -10.49
C ASP A 247 2.30 17.25 -11.52
N LEU A 248 3.58 17.45 -11.21
CA LEU A 248 4.68 16.97 -12.05
C LEU A 248 4.69 15.45 -12.19
N MET A 249 4.45 14.73 -11.11
CA MET A 249 4.35 13.27 -11.15
C MET A 249 3.14 12.82 -11.99
N ILE A 250 1.98 13.46 -11.86
CA ILE A 250 0.80 13.16 -12.67
C ILE A 250 1.08 13.41 -14.15
N GLU A 251 1.73 14.55 -14.49
CA GLU A 251 2.08 14.89 -15.88
C GLU A 251 2.97 13.81 -16.53
N LYS A 252 3.91 13.21 -15.77
CA LYS A 252 4.97 12.35 -16.32
C LYS A 252 4.82 10.86 -16.04
N MET A 253 3.95 10.46 -15.13
CA MET A 253 3.93 9.10 -14.60
C MET A 253 2.57 8.41 -14.76
N MET A 254 1.67 8.94 -15.57
CA MET A 254 0.46 8.19 -15.94
C MET A 254 0.83 7.00 -16.83
N MET A 255 0.07 5.92 -16.71
CA MET A 255 0.20 4.77 -17.60
C MET A 255 -0.34 5.12 -18.99
N GLU A 256 0.31 4.60 -20.03
CA GLU A 256 -0.17 4.65 -21.40
C GLU A 256 -1.23 3.56 -21.63
N ASP A 257 -2.04 3.71 -22.69
CA ASP A 257 -3.18 2.83 -22.96
C ASP A 257 -2.79 1.36 -23.26
N ASP A 258 -1.56 1.13 -23.74
CA ASP A 258 -1.02 -0.19 -24.07
C ASP A 258 -0.16 -0.81 -22.96
N GLU A 259 0.05 -0.10 -21.87
CA GLU A 259 0.80 -0.57 -20.72
C GLU A 259 -0.07 -1.36 -19.75
N ARG A 260 0.56 -2.35 -19.11
CA ARG A 260 -0.10 -3.15 -18.08
C ARG A 260 0.34 -2.70 -16.69
N ASP A 261 -0.59 -2.80 -15.76
CA ASP A 261 -0.29 -2.80 -14.33
C ASP A 261 -0.18 -4.23 -13.79
N MET A 262 0.24 -4.32 -12.56
CA MET A 262 0.19 -5.56 -11.78
C MET A 262 -0.15 -5.25 -10.32
N VAL A 263 -0.78 -6.22 -9.67
CA VAL A 263 -0.93 -6.27 -8.22
C VAL A 263 -0.17 -7.47 -7.70
N ILE A 264 0.72 -7.24 -6.75
CA ILE A 264 1.44 -8.29 -6.03
C ILE A 264 1.09 -8.26 -4.57
N MET A 265 0.93 -9.43 -3.96
CA MET A 265 0.68 -9.59 -2.54
C MET A 265 1.51 -10.73 -1.99
N GLN A 266 2.05 -10.57 -0.79
CA GLN A 266 2.77 -11.62 -0.09
C GLN A 266 2.50 -11.56 1.40
N HIS A 267 2.07 -12.69 1.94
CA HIS A 267 2.05 -12.94 3.37
C HIS A 267 3.24 -13.79 3.76
N ILE A 268 3.89 -13.44 4.85
CA ILE A 268 4.99 -14.23 5.44
C ILE A 268 4.62 -14.49 6.90
N PHE A 269 4.42 -15.75 7.23
CA PHE A 269 4.18 -16.19 8.59
C PHE A 269 5.37 -17.00 9.10
N ILE A 270 5.77 -16.76 10.33
CA ILE A 270 6.52 -17.72 11.14
C ILE A 270 5.53 -18.25 12.16
N ILE A 271 5.39 -19.56 12.21
CA ILE A 271 4.41 -20.24 13.07
C ILE A 271 5.10 -21.30 13.92
N THR A 272 4.48 -21.59 15.07
CA THR A 272 4.83 -22.75 15.90
C THR A 272 3.62 -23.70 15.91
N ARG A 273 3.82 -24.92 15.41
CA ARG A 273 2.80 -26.00 15.41
C ARG A 273 2.53 -26.51 16.82
N ALA A 274 1.40 -27.19 17.02
CA ALA A 274 1.05 -27.81 18.32
C ALA A 274 2.13 -28.77 18.88
N ASN A 275 2.91 -29.40 18.03
CA ASN A 275 4.03 -30.26 18.40
C ASN A 275 5.35 -29.53 18.68
N GLY A 276 5.36 -28.19 18.64
CA GLY A 276 6.52 -27.34 18.88
C GLY A 276 7.39 -27.07 17.65
N ASN A 277 7.12 -27.69 16.51
CA ASN A 277 7.87 -27.42 15.27
C ASN A 277 7.59 -26.02 14.78
N ARG A 278 8.64 -25.35 14.29
CA ARG A 278 8.52 -24.02 13.67
C ARG A 278 8.56 -24.14 12.15
N GLU A 279 7.73 -23.37 11.51
CA GLU A 279 7.60 -23.32 10.06
C GLU A 279 7.48 -21.88 9.56
N LYS A 280 7.95 -21.68 8.34
CA LYS A 280 7.70 -20.43 7.57
C LYS A 280 6.68 -20.76 6.48
N ILE A 281 5.54 -20.06 6.51
CA ILE A 281 4.56 -20.09 5.44
C ILE A 281 4.73 -18.80 4.63
N VAL A 282 4.85 -18.93 3.33
CA VAL A 282 4.83 -17.80 2.40
C VAL A 282 3.70 -18.02 1.40
N SER A 283 2.77 -17.09 1.40
CA SER A 283 1.61 -17.09 0.51
C SER A 283 1.70 -15.87 -0.41
N ARG A 284 1.58 -16.06 -1.75
CA ARG A 284 1.81 -15.03 -2.76
C ARG A 284 0.71 -14.99 -3.79
N MET A 285 0.44 -13.78 -4.28
CA MET A 285 -0.36 -13.55 -5.47
C MET A 285 0.39 -12.59 -6.39
N ILE A 286 0.31 -12.84 -7.68
CA ILE A 286 0.64 -11.90 -8.74
C ILE A 286 -0.52 -11.91 -9.73
N ASP A 287 -1.05 -10.72 -10.02
CA ASP A 287 -2.09 -10.53 -11.02
C ASP A 287 -1.65 -9.41 -11.97
N TYR A 288 -1.76 -9.63 -13.28
CA TYR A 288 -1.43 -8.65 -14.30
C TYR A 288 -2.69 -8.12 -14.96
N GLY A 289 -2.72 -6.84 -15.21
CA GLY A 289 -3.71 -6.24 -16.09
C GLY A 289 -3.56 -6.73 -17.53
N ASP A 290 -4.59 -6.51 -18.30
CA ASP A 290 -4.61 -6.77 -19.73
C ASP A 290 -5.20 -5.56 -20.49
N LYS A 291 -5.38 -5.69 -21.81
CA LYS A 291 -5.92 -4.61 -22.65
C LYS A 291 -7.36 -4.19 -22.34
N HIS A 292 -8.07 -4.93 -21.48
CA HIS A 292 -9.47 -4.69 -21.14
C HIS A 292 -9.64 -4.16 -19.72
N TYR A 293 -8.81 -4.67 -18.80
CA TYR A 293 -8.92 -4.37 -17.38
C TYR A 293 -7.54 -4.21 -16.75
N THR A 294 -7.38 -3.15 -15.96
CA THR A 294 -6.21 -3.06 -15.08
C THR A 294 -6.31 -4.10 -13.97
N SER A 295 -5.15 -4.62 -13.54
CA SER A 295 -5.08 -5.54 -12.40
C SER A 295 -5.68 -4.93 -11.14
N ILE A 296 -5.40 -3.65 -10.87
CA ILE A 296 -5.95 -2.96 -9.69
C ILE A 296 -7.48 -2.85 -9.76
N ALA A 297 -8.05 -2.50 -10.91
CA ALA A 297 -9.51 -2.44 -11.05
C ALA A 297 -10.15 -3.81 -10.81
N ARG A 298 -9.57 -4.87 -11.37
CA ARG A 298 -10.05 -6.25 -11.25
C ARG A 298 -9.96 -6.76 -9.81
N THR A 299 -8.79 -6.62 -9.18
CA THR A 299 -8.55 -7.14 -7.83
C THR A 299 -9.27 -6.35 -6.73
N VAL A 300 -9.62 -5.09 -6.97
CA VAL A 300 -10.45 -4.29 -6.05
C VAL A 300 -11.94 -4.56 -6.26
N SER A 301 -12.42 -4.62 -7.50
CA SER A 301 -13.86 -4.69 -7.76
C SER A 301 -14.46 -6.09 -7.61
N LEU A 302 -13.73 -7.15 -7.98
CA LEU A 302 -14.25 -8.51 -7.91
C LEU A 302 -14.61 -8.95 -6.49
N PRO A 303 -13.80 -8.74 -5.44
CA PRO A 303 -14.19 -9.08 -4.08
C PRO A 303 -15.50 -8.40 -3.67
N ALA A 304 -15.65 -7.12 -4.00
CA ALA A 304 -16.86 -6.35 -3.69
C ALA A 304 -18.08 -6.89 -4.46
N ALA A 305 -17.95 -7.14 -5.77
CA ALA A 305 -19.04 -7.67 -6.59
C ALA A 305 -19.48 -9.08 -6.15
N ILE A 306 -18.52 -9.94 -5.83
CA ILE A 306 -18.77 -11.29 -5.30
C ILE A 306 -19.49 -11.19 -3.96
N CYS A 307 -19.03 -10.32 -3.05
CA CYS A 307 -19.67 -10.13 -1.75
C CYS A 307 -21.12 -9.64 -1.91
N VAL A 308 -21.39 -8.70 -2.83
CA VAL A 308 -22.76 -8.29 -3.17
C VAL A 308 -23.62 -9.48 -3.57
N LYS A 309 -23.12 -10.31 -4.50
CA LYS A 309 -23.82 -11.52 -4.95
C LYS A 309 -24.13 -12.47 -3.80
N LEU A 310 -23.14 -12.77 -2.96
CA LEU A 310 -23.28 -13.67 -1.82
C LEU A 310 -24.29 -13.16 -0.77
N ILE A 311 -24.39 -11.84 -0.57
CA ILE A 311 -25.41 -11.23 0.30
C ILE A 311 -26.81 -11.36 -0.35
N LEU A 312 -26.95 -11.13 -1.64
CA LEU A 312 -28.22 -11.27 -2.34
C LEU A 312 -28.71 -12.72 -2.38
N ASP A 313 -27.78 -13.66 -2.54
CA ASP A 313 -28.04 -15.11 -2.51
C ASP A 313 -28.26 -15.65 -1.08
N LYS A 314 -28.13 -14.78 -0.05
CA LYS A 314 -28.24 -15.15 1.38
C LYS A 314 -27.18 -16.15 1.84
N ALA A 315 -26.05 -16.23 1.16
CA ALA A 315 -24.88 -16.98 1.61
C ALA A 315 -24.07 -16.22 2.68
N ILE A 316 -24.18 -14.89 2.70
CA ILE A 316 -23.72 -13.99 3.76
C ILE A 316 -24.97 -13.36 4.37
N THR A 317 -25.19 -13.61 5.68
CA THR A 317 -26.42 -13.20 6.41
C THR A 317 -26.12 -12.32 7.62
N GLU A 318 -24.87 -11.94 7.80
CA GLU A 318 -24.43 -11.06 8.87
C GLU A 318 -25.13 -9.69 8.77
N THR A 319 -25.38 -9.10 9.93
CA THR A 319 -25.91 -7.73 10.08
C THR A 319 -24.98 -6.91 10.95
N GLY A 320 -24.97 -5.60 10.75
CA GLY A 320 -24.04 -4.69 11.44
C GLY A 320 -22.95 -4.17 10.53
N VAL A 321 -21.91 -3.55 11.12
CA VAL A 321 -20.72 -3.08 10.41
C VAL A 321 -19.66 -4.17 10.45
N HIS A 322 -19.17 -4.57 9.27
CA HIS A 322 -18.21 -5.65 9.13
C HIS A 322 -17.06 -5.27 8.21
N ILE A 323 -15.94 -5.97 8.40
CA ILE A 323 -14.85 -6.16 7.45
C ILE A 323 -14.71 -7.67 7.18
N PRO A 324 -14.06 -8.12 6.12
CA PRO A 324 -14.12 -9.51 5.66
C PRO A 324 -13.16 -10.46 6.42
N ILE A 325 -13.16 -10.43 7.75
CA ILE A 325 -12.32 -11.28 8.61
C ILE A 325 -13.04 -12.49 9.21
N LYS A 326 -14.38 -12.58 9.08
CA LYS A 326 -15.13 -13.73 9.56
C LYS A 326 -15.09 -14.87 8.55
N LYS A 327 -14.89 -16.10 9.02
CA LYS A 327 -14.84 -17.31 8.17
C LYS A 327 -16.09 -17.49 7.30
N SER A 328 -17.28 -17.14 7.80
CA SER A 328 -18.55 -17.14 7.05
C SER A 328 -18.53 -16.17 5.85
N ILE A 329 -17.72 -15.12 5.91
CA ILE A 329 -17.55 -14.13 4.83
C ILE A 329 -16.37 -14.50 3.94
N TYR A 330 -15.15 -14.53 4.50
CA TYR A 330 -13.94 -14.65 3.69
C TYR A 330 -13.86 -15.96 2.93
N PHE A 331 -14.28 -17.07 3.52
CA PHE A 331 -14.21 -18.38 2.87
C PHE A 331 -15.02 -18.45 1.58
N ASN A 332 -16.25 -17.92 1.62
CA ASN A 332 -17.13 -17.87 0.46
C ASN A 332 -16.59 -16.96 -0.64
N VAL A 333 -16.07 -15.76 -0.26
CA VAL A 333 -15.50 -14.80 -1.22
C VAL A 333 -14.24 -15.36 -1.87
N LEU A 334 -13.31 -15.95 -1.11
CA LEU A 334 -12.09 -16.55 -1.63
C LEU A 334 -12.35 -17.71 -2.60
N ASN A 335 -13.36 -18.56 -2.30
CA ASN A 335 -13.74 -19.66 -3.19
C ASN A 335 -14.28 -19.17 -4.53
N GLU A 336 -15.05 -18.07 -4.54
CA GLU A 336 -15.50 -17.48 -5.81
C GLU A 336 -14.34 -16.79 -6.54
N LEU A 337 -13.45 -16.07 -5.86
CA LEU A 337 -12.29 -15.40 -6.47
C LEU A 337 -11.36 -16.39 -7.19
N LYS A 338 -11.16 -17.60 -6.64
CA LYS A 338 -10.42 -18.68 -7.29
C LYS A 338 -10.95 -19.03 -8.68
N LYS A 339 -12.28 -19.00 -8.88
CA LYS A 339 -12.91 -19.28 -10.17
C LYS A 339 -12.60 -18.20 -11.21
N HIS A 340 -12.22 -17.02 -10.75
CA HIS A 340 -11.80 -15.89 -11.57
C HIS A 340 -10.29 -15.78 -11.70
N GLY A 341 -9.52 -16.80 -11.26
CA GLY A 341 -8.06 -16.82 -11.34
C GLY A 341 -7.34 -15.94 -10.34
N ILE A 342 -8.04 -15.43 -9.30
CA ILE A 342 -7.42 -14.71 -8.19
C ILE A 342 -7.26 -15.66 -7.02
N SER A 343 -6.01 -16.06 -6.76
CA SER A 343 -5.67 -17.00 -5.67
C SER A 343 -4.25 -16.76 -5.18
N MET A 344 -4.00 -17.13 -3.92
CA MET A 344 -2.65 -17.18 -3.37
C MET A 344 -1.99 -18.53 -3.67
N GLU A 345 -0.70 -18.51 -3.96
CA GLU A 345 0.16 -19.69 -3.99
C GLU A 345 0.93 -19.78 -2.66
N GLU A 346 0.82 -20.91 -1.99
CA GLU A 346 1.38 -21.10 -0.66
C GLU A 346 2.56 -22.08 -0.69
N THR A 347 3.61 -21.74 0.02
CA THR A 347 4.78 -22.63 0.26
C THR A 347 5.08 -22.66 1.76
N THR A 348 5.37 -23.85 2.29
CA THR A 348 5.75 -24.06 3.68
C THR A 348 7.14 -24.64 3.77
N THR A 349 7.98 -24.08 4.65
CA THR A 349 9.35 -24.51 4.90
C THR A 349 9.57 -24.70 6.39
N LYS A 350 10.20 -25.81 6.81
CA LYS A 350 10.61 -26.03 8.21
C LYS A 350 11.77 -25.10 8.57
N LEU A 351 11.75 -24.60 9.80
CA LEU A 351 12.79 -23.73 10.39
C LEU A 351 13.64 -24.49 11.40
#